data_264e4a8ba0690b6226d805a3b428ea90
#
_entry.id   264e4a8ba0690b6226d805a3b428ea90
#
_cell.length_a   1.000
_cell.length_b   1.000
_cell.length_c   1.000
_cell.angle_alpha   90.00
_cell.angle_beta   90.00
_cell.angle_gamma   90.00
#
_symmetry.space_group_name_H-M   'P 1'
#
loop_
_entity.id
_entity.type
_entity.pdbx_description
1 polymer ?
#
loop_
_entity_poly.entity_id
_entity_poly.type
_entity_poly.pdbx_seq_one_letter_code
_entity_poly.pdbx_strand_id
1 'polypeptide(L)'
;MGAFAGSAGCVLTNRLIKSGKYKVLLLEAGGKDNYPWIHIPVGYYKTMHNPKTDWCFKTEPDETMENVSIPYPRGKTLGGSSSINGLLYIRGQEQDYDLWRQLGNEGWSWREVLPYFIKAEDQERGQSEYHGQGGPLAVSDQRIKLDLSLIHISEPTRL
;
A
#
# COMPACT_ATOMS: atom_id res chain seq x y z
N MET A 1 24.36 4.84 -0.85
CA MET A 1 23.28 3.97 -1.31
C MET A 1 22.09 4.85 -1.68
N GLY A 2 21.51 4.68 -2.86
CA GLY A 2 20.34 5.46 -3.34
C GLY A 2 19.06 4.63 -3.23
N ALA A 3 17.96 5.29 -2.91
CA ALA A 3 16.63 4.70 -2.89
C ALA A 3 15.61 5.68 -3.50
N PHE A 4 14.53 5.16 -4.07
CA PHE A 4 13.42 5.98 -4.55
C PHE A 4 12.40 6.19 -3.42
N ALA A 5 11.80 7.37 -3.35
CA ALA A 5 10.91 7.76 -2.26
C ALA A 5 9.45 7.25 -2.38
N GLY A 6 9.25 6.10 -3.00
CA GLY A 6 7.98 5.37 -2.98
C GLY A 6 7.77 4.58 -1.68
N SER A 7 6.68 3.82 -1.58
CA SER A 7 6.27 3.07 -0.39
C SER A 7 7.42 2.19 0.18
N ALA A 8 8.01 1.33 -0.64
CA ALA A 8 9.11 0.46 -0.23
C ALA A 8 10.41 1.22 0.05
N GLY A 9 10.73 2.24 -0.77
CA GLY A 9 11.95 3.03 -0.62
C GLY A 9 11.99 3.86 0.65
N CYS A 10 10.86 4.41 1.08
CA CYS A 10 10.74 5.10 2.36
C CYS A 10 11.00 4.15 3.54
N VAL A 11 10.46 2.95 3.52
CA VAL A 11 10.71 1.94 4.56
C VAL A 11 12.18 1.54 4.58
N LEU A 12 12.76 1.21 3.43
CA LEU A 12 14.17 0.84 3.31
C LEU A 12 15.09 1.94 3.83
N THR A 13 14.86 3.19 3.40
CA THR A 13 15.62 4.36 3.85
C THR A 13 15.55 4.52 5.37
N ASN A 14 14.36 4.44 5.94
CA ASN A 14 14.17 4.53 7.40
C ASN A 14 14.97 3.46 8.15
N ARG A 15 14.94 2.20 7.69
CA ARG A 15 15.66 1.10 8.33
C ARG A 15 17.19 1.27 8.23
N LEU A 16 17.68 1.68 7.06
CA LEU A 16 19.11 1.91 6.86
C LEU A 16 19.65 3.07 7.70
N ILE A 17 18.92 4.18 7.76
CA ILE A 17 19.32 5.35 8.57
C ILE A 17 19.30 5.01 10.06
N LYS A 18 18.27 4.31 10.55
CA LYS A 18 18.18 3.89 11.96
C LYS A 18 19.36 3.01 12.40
N SER A 19 20.01 2.30 11.48
CA SER A 19 21.20 1.50 11.80
C SER A 19 22.43 2.36 12.16
N GLY A 20 22.44 3.64 11.78
CA GLY A 20 23.59 4.55 11.94
C GLY A 20 24.81 4.23 11.06
N LYS A 21 24.75 3.15 10.29
CA LYS A 21 25.88 2.63 9.50
C LYS A 21 25.99 3.20 8.10
N TYR A 22 24.90 3.79 7.57
CA TYR A 22 24.81 4.17 6.16
C TYR A 22 24.40 5.63 5.99
N LYS A 23 25.02 6.27 4.98
CA LYS A 23 24.51 7.51 4.39
C LYS A 23 23.61 7.12 3.22
N VAL A 24 22.37 7.58 3.22
CA VAL A 24 21.36 7.22 2.22
C VAL A 24 20.95 8.46 1.45
N LEU A 25 20.97 8.38 0.12
CA LEU A 25 20.39 9.36 -0.78
C LEU A 25 19.01 8.86 -1.21
N LEU A 26 17.98 9.62 -0.87
CA LEU A 26 16.62 9.37 -1.29
C LEU A 26 16.29 10.24 -2.51
N LEU A 27 15.87 9.61 -3.60
CA LEU A 27 15.54 10.27 -4.86
C LEU A 27 14.02 10.23 -5.07
N GLU A 28 13.46 11.37 -5.46
CA GLU A 28 12.04 11.48 -5.80
C GLU A 28 11.88 12.31 -7.07
N ALA A 29 11.09 11.81 -8.03
CA ALA A 29 10.80 12.51 -9.28
C ALA A 29 9.70 13.55 -9.12
N GLY A 30 8.79 13.32 -8.16
CA GLY A 30 7.70 14.23 -7.83
C GLY A 30 8.08 15.28 -6.79
N GLY A 31 7.08 16.03 -6.37
CA GLY A 31 7.22 17.04 -5.32
C GLY A 31 7.14 16.46 -3.90
N LYS A 32 7.17 17.38 -2.94
CA LYS A 32 6.86 17.08 -1.53
C LYS A 32 5.38 16.71 -1.41
N ASP A 33 5.07 15.91 -0.40
CA ASP A 33 3.72 15.45 -0.05
C ASP A 33 2.89 16.50 0.73
N ASN A 34 3.13 17.77 0.46
CA ASN A 34 2.46 18.90 1.15
C ASN A 34 1.11 19.30 0.53
N TYR A 35 0.63 18.59 -0.48
CA TYR A 35 -0.69 18.83 -1.06
C TYR A 35 -1.77 18.38 -0.06
N PRO A 36 -2.68 19.28 0.39
CA PRO A 36 -3.57 18.99 1.51
C PRO A 36 -4.41 17.73 1.33
N TRP A 37 -4.79 17.40 0.10
CA TRP A 37 -5.61 16.22 -0.20
C TRP A 37 -4.89 14.89 0.02
N ILE A 38 -3.55 14.88 0.09
CA ILE A 38 -2.78 13.70 0.45
C ILE A 38 -3.05 13.29 1.90
N HIS A 39 -3.30 14.26 2.79
CA HIS A 39 -3.48 14.07 4.23
C HIS A 39 -4.94 13.92 4.67
N ILE A 40 -5.87 13.91 3.72
CA ILE A 40 -7.30 13.72 3.97
C ILE A 40 -7.72 12.39 3.35
N PRO A 41 -8.28 11.42 4.11
CA PRO A 41 -8.57 10.09 3.59
C PRO A 41 -9.37 10.06 2.29
N VAL A 42 -10.44 10.86 2.17
CA VAL A 42 -11.23 10.98 0.94
C VAL A 42 -10.49 11.72 -0.19
N GLY A 43 -9.38 12.34 0.12
CA GLY A 43 -8.59 13.17 -0.81
C GLY A 43 -7.97 12.38 -1.97
N TYR A 44 -7.91 11.05 -1.89
CA TYR A 44 -7.36 10.24 -2.97
C TYR A 44 -8.08 10.48 -4.32
N TYR A 45 -9.37 10.83 -4.32
CA TYR A 45 -10.10 11.26 -5.51
C TYR A 45 -9.56 12.55 -6.15
N LYS A 46 -8.82 13.37 -5.41
CA LYS A 46 -8.19 14.60 -5.91
C LYS A 46 -6.72 14.43 -6.24
N THR A 47 -6.10 13.35 -5.76
CA THR A 47 -4.69 13.06 -5.98
C THR A 47 -4.46 12.09 -7.13
N MET A 48 -5.34 11.09 -7.29
CA MET A 48 -5.35 10.22 -8.47
C MET A 48 -5.76 11.00 -9.72
N HIS A 49 -5.15 10.67 -10.85
CA HIS A 49 -5.33 11.34 -12.14
C HIS A 49 -4.92 12.83 -12.17
N ASN A 50 -4.27 13.31 -11.11
CA ASN A 50 -3.72 14.66 -11.06
C ASN A 50 -2.26 14.65 -11.46
N PRO A 51 -1.85 15.27 -12.59
CA PRO A 51 -0.46 15.24 -13.07
C PRO A 51 0.59 15.80 -12.10
N LYS A 52 0.17 16.53 -11.07
CA LYS A 52 1.07 17.02 -10.02
C LYS A 52 1.46 15.93 -9.02
N THR A 53 0.59 14.93 -8.81
CA THR A 53 0.74 13.87 -7.80
C THR A 53 0.70 12.47 -8.36
N ASP A 54 0.35 12.32 -9.64
CA ASP A 54 0.19 11.05 -10.35
C ASP A 54 0.94 11.10 -11.68
N TRP A 55 1.56 10.00 -12.08
CA TRP A 55 2.14 9.81 -13.41
C TRP A 55 1.09 9.70 -14.51
N CYS A 56 -0.15 9.46 -14.14
CA CYS A 56 -1.29 9.30 -15.07
C CYS A 56 -1.05 8.22 -16.15
N PHE A 57 -0.39 7.13 -15.78
CA PHE A 57 -0.18 6.01 -16.72
C PHE A 57 -1.50 5.36 -17.13
N LYS A 58 -1.46 4.71 -18.27
CA LYS A 58 -2.53 3.85 -18.78
C LYS A 58 -1.92 2.53 -19.21
N THR A 59 -2.72 1.46 -19.14
CA THR A 59 -2.32 0.17 -19.69
C THR A 59 -2.32 0.23 -21.20
N GLU A 60 -1.51 -0.62 -21.83
CA GLU A 60 -1.69 -0.89 -23.26
C GLU A 60 -3.07 -1.53 -23.48
N PRO A 61 -3.72 -1.26 -24.64
CA PRO A 61 -4.94 -1.94 -25.01
C PRO A 61 -4.70 -3.46 -25.08
N ASP A 62 -5.64 -4.25 -24.54
CA ASP A 62 -5.58 -5.71 -24.54
C ASP A 62 -6.82 -6.29 -25.21
N GLU A 63 -6.63 -7.22 -26.14
CA GLU A 63 -7.73 -7.86 -26.90
C GLU A 63 -8.69 -8.63 -25.98
N THR A 64 -8.19 -9.22 -24.88
CA THR A 64 -9.01 -9.94 -23.89
C THR A 64 -9.91 -9.01 -23.08
N MET A 65 -9.64 -7.70 -23.12
CA MET A 65 -10.40 -6.63 -22.46
C MET A 65 -11.02 -5.65 -23.47
N GLU A 66 -11.44 -6.15 -24.63
CA GLU A 66 -12.09 -5.35 -25.68
C GLU A 66 -11.25 -4.13 -26.13
N ASN A 67 -9.93 -4.25 -26.11
CA ASN A 67 -8.98 -3.18 -26.41
C ASN A 67 -9.13 -1.92 -25.54
N VAL A 68 -9.65 -2.06 -24.33
CA VAL A 68 -9.78 -0.96 -23.38
C VAL A 68 -8.43 -0.66 -22.73
N SER A 69 -8.02 0.61 -22.77
CA SER A 69 -6.87 1.13 -22.01
C SER A 69 -7.35 1.63 -20.64
N ILE A 70 -6.87 1.02 -19.58
CA ILE A 70 -7.28 1.32 -18.19
C ILE A 70 -6.34 2.35 -17.57
N PRO A 71 -6.84 3.44 -16.95
CA PRO A 71 -6.01 4.32 -16.15
C PRO A 71 -5.32 3.56 -15.01
N TYR A 72 -4.00 3.79 -14.86
CA TYR A 72 -3.17 3.07 -13.89
C TYR A 72 -2.41 4.05 -12.99
N PRO A 73 -3.06 4.64 -11.99
CA PRO A 73 -2.46 5.66 -11.13
C PRO A 73 -1.19 5.17 -10.44
N ARG A 74 -0.15 6.01 -10.45
CA ARG A 74 1.10 5.82 -9.74
C ARG A 74 1.55 7.14 -9.16
N GLY A 75 1.82 7.18 -7.86
CA GLY A 75 2.19 8.40 -7.17
C GLY A 75 3.50 9.00 -7.67
N LYS A 76 3.47 10.31 -7.91
CA LYS A 76 4.59 11.17 -8.30
C LYS A 76 4.83 12.22 -7.22
N THR A 77 5.18 11.76 -6.04
CA THR A 77 5.40 12.58 -4.83
C THR A 77 6.15 11.77 -3.78
N LEU A 78 6.66 12.40 -2.73
CA LEU A 78 7.18 11.69 -1.56
C LEU A 78 6.13 10.69 -1.03
N GLY A 79 6.54 9.45 -0.74
CA GLY A 79 5.65 8.36 -0.40
C GLY A 79 5.13 7.58 -1.61
N GLY A 80 5.23 8.14 -2.84
CA GLY A 80 4.79 7.48 -4.06
C GLY A 80 3.31 7.12 -4.02
N SER A 81 2.97 5.91 -4.43
CA SER A 81 1.57 5.46 -4.46
C SER A 81 0.93 5.32 -3.08
N SER A 82 1.71 5.20 -1.99
CA SER A 82 1.13 5.24 -0.64
C SER A 82 0.58 6.63 -0.25
N SER A 83 0.99 7.69 -0.95
CA SER A 83 0.47 9.05 -0.75
C SER A 83 -0.81 9.34 -1.54
N ILE A 84 -1.20 8.48 -2.49
CA ILE A 84 -2.38 8.69 -3.34
C ILE A 84 -3.33 7.49 -3.39
N ASN A 85 -3.08 6.42 -2.63
CA ASN A 85 -3.93 5.23 -2.61
C ASN A 85 -5.23 5.45 -1.83
N GLY A 86 -6.15 4.48 -1.92
CA GLY A 86 -7.45 4.53 -1.25
C GLY A 86 -7.41 4.17 0.24
N LEU A 87 -6.23 4.04 0.85
CA LEU A 87 -6.01 3.78 2.28
C LEU A 87 -6.62 2.46 2.79
N LEU A 88 -6.88 1.50 1.92
CA LEU A 88 -7.34 0.17 2.32
C LEU A 88 -6.15 -0.69 2.74
N TYR A 89 -6.19 -1.22 3.96
CA TYR A 89 -5.19 -2.15 4.46
C TYR A 89 -5.68 -3.58 4.31
N ILE A 90 -5.16 -4.28 3.32
CA ILE A 90 -5.45 -5.69 3.03
C ILE A 90 -4.12 -6.42 2.82
N ARG A 91 -4.01 -7.61 3.37
CA ARG A 91 -2.90 -8.55 3.11
C ARG A 91 -3.35 -9.60 2.11
N GLY A 92 -2.39 -10.19 1.40
CA GLY A 92 -2.62 -11.42 0.66
C GLY A 92 -3.00 -12.57 1.61
N GLN A 93 -3.61 -13.61 1.06
CA GLN A 93 -3.90 -14.84 1.79
C GLN A 93 -2.62 -15.65 2.01
N GLU A 94 -2.62 -16.54 2.98
CA GLU A 94 -1.50 -17.44 3.27
C GLU A 94 -1.05 -18.19 2.01
N GLN A 95 -2.00 -18.69 1.24
CA GLN A 95 -1.76 -19.44 0.00
C GLN A 95 -1.03 -18.64 -1.07
N ASP A 96 -1.22 -17.31 -1.14
CA ASP A 96 -0.53 -16.45 -2.11
C ASP A 96 0.98 -16.45 -1.85
N TYR A 97 1.39 -16.34 -0.59
CA TYR A 97 2.80 -16.32 -0.20
C TYR A 97 3.42 -17.72 -0.29
N ASP A 98 2.68 -18.75 0.10
CA ASP A 98 3.15 -20.13 0.02
C ASP A 98 3.32 -20.58 -1.44
N LEU A 99 2.47 -20.09 -2.35
CA LEU A 99 2.66 -20.28 -3.79
C LEU A 99 3.94 -19.60 -4.27
N TRP A 100 4.23 -18.38 -3.81
CA TRP A 100 5.49 -17.71 -4.15
C TRP A 100 6.69 -18.53 -3.68
N ARG A 101 6.62 -19.08 -2.49
CA ARG A 101 7.66 -19.96 -1.96
C ARG A 101 7.84 -21.21 -2.83
N GLN A 102 6.74 -21.85 -3.25
CA GLN A 102 6.76 -23.04 -4.11
C GLN A 102 7.35 -22.73 -5.50
N LEU A 103 7.16 -21.53 -6.01
CA LEU A 103 7.75 -21.07 -7.27
C LEU A 103 9.26 -20.76 -7.16
N GLY A 104 9.91 -21.06 -6.02
CA GLY A 104 11.34 -20.92 -5.80
C GLY A 104 11.76 -19.64 -5.07
N ASN A 105 10.81 -18.82 -4.58
CA ASN A 105 11.12 -17.61 -3.82
C ASN A 105 11.33 -17.96 -2.34
N GLU A 106 12.50 -18.39 -1.97
CA GLU A 106 12.85 -18.71 -0.57
C GLU A 106 12.72 -17.46 0.31
N GLY A 107 12.18 -17.63 1.53
CA GLY A 107 11.92 -16.52 2.46
C GLY A 107 10.58 -15.83 2.25
N TRP A 108 9.72 -16.31 1.32
CA TRP A 108 8.45 -15.68 0.98
C TRP A 108 7.21 -16.50 1.37
N SER A 109 7.36 -17.60 2.14
CA SER A 109 6.18 -18.27 2.70
C SER A 109 5.42 -17.38 3.69
N TRP A 110 4.14 -17.65 3.89
CA TRP A 110 3.33 -16.93 4.88
C TRP A 110 4.02 -16.85 6.25
N ARG A 111 4.50 -17.99 6.73
CA ARG A 111 5.21 -18.09 8.01
C ARG A 111 6.44 -17.17 8.10
N GLU A 112 7.12 -16.96 6.98
CA GLU A 112 8.33 -16.12 6.91
C GLU A 112 8.00 -14.63 6.77
N VAL A 113 6.90 -14.27 6.08
CA VAL A 113 6.53 -12.86 5.86
C VAL A 113 5.64 -12.29 6.97
N LEU A 114 4.83 -13.10 7.64
CA LEU A 114 3.92 -12.69 8.72
C LEU A 114 4.61 -11.87 9.83
N PRO A 115 5.81 -12.23 10.33
CA PRO A 115 6.51 -11.43 11.34
C PRO A 115 6.82 -10.01 10.90
N TYR A 116 7.02 -9.77 9.60
CA TYR A 116 7.26 -8.43 9.06
C TYR A 116 5.98 -7.61 8.98
N PHE A 117 4.84 -8.23 8.66
CA PHE A 117 3.54 -7.57 8.73
C PHE A 117 3.21 -7.15 10.17
N ILE A 118 3.36 -8.06 11.13
CA ILE A 118 3.15 -7.79 12.56
C ILE A 118 4.07 -6.65 13.03
N LYS A 119 5.35 -6.69 12.68
CA LYS A 119 6.33 -5.66 13.05
C LYS A 119 6.03 -4.28 12.47
N ALA A 120 5.41 -4.22 11.30
CA ALA A 120 5.10 -2.96 10.61
C ALA A 120 3.84 -2.30 11.15
N GLU A 121 2.91 -3.06 11.70
CA GLU A 121 1.55 -2.66 12.01
C GLU A 121 1.40 -2.06 13.41
N ASP A 122 0.56 -1.03 13.51
CA ASP A 122 0.00 -0.52 14.76
C ASP A 122 -1.53 -0.59 14.66
N GLN A 123 -2.08 -1.76 15.01
CA GLN A 123 -3.51 -2.06 14.86
C GLN A 123 -4.31 -1.46 16.02
N GLU A 124 -5.32 -0.65 15.70
CA GLU A 124 -6.21 -0.01 16.68
C GLU A 124 -6.94 -1.03 17.57
N ARG A 125 -7.28 -2.21 17.02
CA ARG A 125 -7.94 -3.31 17.76
C ARG A 125 -7.01 -4.04 18.72
N GLY A 126 -5.72 -3.71 18.73
CA GLY A 126 -4.71 -4.34 19.55
C GLY A 126 -3.98 -5.50 18.86
N GLN A 127 -3.08 -6.12 19.61
CA GLN A 127 -2.25 -7.22 19.14
C GLN A 127 -3.04 -8.54 19.09
N SER A 128 -2.75 -9.36 18.07
CA SER A 128 -3.27 -10.72 17.93
C SER A 128 -2.20 -11.62 17.31
N GLU A 129 -2.56 -12.88 17.03
CA GLU A 129 -1.71 -13.82 16.30
C GLU A 129 -1.30 -13.29 14.91
N TYR A 130 -2.17 -12.51 14.26
CA TYR A 130 -1.94 -12.00 12.91
C TYR A 130 -1.64 -10.50 12.86
N HIS A 131 -1.91 -9.76 13.93
CA HIS A 131 -1.82 -8.30 13.95
C HIS A 131 -0.84 -7.78 14.99
N GLY A 132 -0.10 -6.73 14.62
CA GLY A 132 0.85 -6.06 15.48
C GLY A 132 0.32 -4.77 16.10
N GLN A 133 1.01 -4.32 17.15
CA GLN A 133 0.78 -3.04 17.80
C GLN A 133 2.11 -2.32 18.02
N GLY A 134 2.10 -0.99 17.96
CA GLY A 134 3.30 -0.16 18.15
C GLY A 134 4.24 -0.10 16.95
N GLY A 135 3.87 -0.65 15.80
CA GLY A 135 4.60 -0.49 14.55
C GLY A 135 4.40 0.89 13.93
N PRO A 136 5.17 1.23 12.87
CA PRO A 136 5.11 2.54 12.25
C PRO A 136 3.88 2.78 11.33
N LEU A 137 3.11 1.73 11.00
CA LEU A 137 1.95 1.79 10.13
C LEU A 137 0.68 1.72 10.96
N ALA A 138 0.04 2.86 11.21
CA ALA A 138 -1.23 2.92 11.89
C ALA A 138 -2.34 2.32 11.02
N VAL A 139 -3.08 1.37 11.59
CA VAL A 139 -4.23 0.70 10.97
C VAL A 139 -5.43 0.86 11.88
N SER A 140 -6.48 1.47 11.39
CA SER A 140 -7.68 1.77 12.16
C SER A 140 -8.94 1.28 11.46
N ASP A 141 -10.01 1.13 12.23
CA ASP A 141 -11.32 0.81 11.69
C ASP A 141 -11.88 1.96 10.86
N GLN A 142 -12.66 1.60 9.85
CA GLN A 142 -13.38 2.57 9.05
C GLN A 142 -14.38 3.34 9.93
N ARG A 143 -14.32 4.66 9.90
CA ARG A 143 -15.21 5.53 10.70
C ARG A 143 -16.57 5.73 10.03
N ILE A 144 -16.64 5.64 8.71
CA ILE A 144 -17.89 5.77 7.95
C ILE A 144 -18.49 4.38 7.77
N LYS A 145 -19.69 4.18 8.28
CA LYS A 145 -20.49 2.97 8.06
C LYS A 145 -21.63 3.33 7.12
N LEU A 146 -21.68 2.67 5.97
CA LEU A 146 -22.76 2.80 5.01
C LEU A 146 -23.65 1.57 5.14
N ASP A 147 -24.97 1.76 5.29
CA ASP A 147 -25.92 0.64 5.45
C ASP A 147 -25.84 -0.36 4.30
N LEU A 148 -25.62 0.12 3.07
CA LEU A 148 -25.43 -0.72 1.89
C LEU A 148 -24.20 -1.63 2.00
N SER A 149 -23.14 -1.15 2.63
CA SER A 149 -21.94 -1.94 2.90
C SER A 149 -22.22 -3.07 3.90
N LEU A 150 -23.05 -2.84 4.89
CA LEU A 150 -23.44 -3.86 5.87
C LEU A 150 -24.30 -4.96 5.25
N ILE A 151 -25.17 -4.64 4.31
CA ILE A 151 -26.00 -5.61 3.58
C ILE A 151 -25.10 -6.59 2.80
N HIS A 152 -24.07 -6.10 2.10
CA HIS A 152 -23.13 -6.97 1.35
C HIS A 152 -22.29 -7.88 2.23
N ILE A 153 -22.03 -7.50 3.49
CA ILE A 153 -21.26 -8.32 4.44
C ILE A 153 -22.14 -9.34 5.11
N SER A 154 -23.38 -8.97 5.48
CA SER A 154 -24.31 -9.82 6.23
C SER A 154 -25.15 -10.76 5.36
N GLU A 155 -25.39 -10.38 4.10
CA GLU A 155 -26.14 -11.18 3.12
C GLU A 155 -25.33 -11.36 1.84
N PRO A 156 -24.33 -12.25 1.81
CA PRO A 156 -23.65 -12.56 0.56
C PRO A 156 -24.67 -13.13 -0.42
N THR A 157 -24.85 -12.46 -1.55
CA THR A 157 -25.68 -12.93 -2.64
C THR A 157 -25.28 -14.37 -3.00
N ARG A 158 -26.16 -15.31 -2.73
CA ARG A 158 -26.04 -16.66 -3.27
C ARG A 158 -26.22 -16.55 -4.79
N LEU A 159 -25.15 -16.70 -5.54
CA LEU A 159 -25.17 -17.02 -6.95
C LEU A 159 -25.44 -18.50 -7.12
#